data_b716c5f25173f96cac5ab238bb0ac490
#
_entry.id   b716c5f25173f96cac5ab238bb0ac490
#
_cell.length_a   1.000
_cell.length_b   1.000
_cell.length_c   1.000
_cell.angle_alpha   90.00
_cell.angle_beta   90.00
_cell.angle_gamma   90.00
#
_symmetry.space_group_name_H-M   'P 1'
#
loop_
_entity.id
_entity.type
_entity.pdbx_description
1 polymer ?
#
loop_
_entity_poly.entity_id
_entity_poly.type
_entity_poly.pdbx_seq_one_letter_code
_entity_poly.pdbx_strand_id
1 'polypeptide(L)'
;MFESSSKATEPSQDWEERIPDNGNVIEALSDASEALSREHAEYLMKRHGTLDLDPLPGPDDADPYNWPNWKKIINLMLVVVHACMATFIAAAIIPAFPELAEDLGVSLQQVSYLTTLQIAFLAVAPAIHRPFANIFGRRPMFLVSLLASMLGNIGCAKSSSYTAMAACRAIVAFFISPAAALGSGVVTETFLRKHRARCLGIWTLMSILGVPLAPLTMGFIAAAGGYQWIYWTLSIINGVQLVAYFFLGPETLYVRGTNEPKGSSFKRQYLNFKRIDPRPLSLNDFIHPFGLWHKISVVLPTVAHAMVFLFCNTLIAVEIPNLFGEKFGFDSQQLGLQFIGMIVGHALGIALAGAGNQIVTTVLISYAVDRHPQEAASIGVFVTFIRQVWAFIGPFWFPPMFTSVGLAASSGIAAGLIIAVSVIPTIFIHWNSRSHPAGEKGRSV
;
A
#
# COMPACT_ATOMS: atom_id res chain seq x y z
N MET A 1 -54.14 25.57 16.47
CA MET A 1 -54.05 26.67 15.50
C MET A 1 -52.58 26.91 15.22
N PHE A 2 -52.06 26.16 14.27
CA PHE A 2 -50.84 26.46 13.51
C PHE A 2 -50.72 25.38 12.43
N GLU A 3 -51.30 25.68 11.27
CA GLU A 3 -51.02 24.97 10.02
C GLU A 3 -49.62 25.29 9.56
N SER A 4 -48.80 24.28 9.35
CA SER A 4 -47.56 24.40 8.59
C SER A 4 -47.67 23.60 7.31
N SER A 5 -47.92 24.34 6.24
CA SER A 5 -47.89 23.91 4.84
C SER A 5 -46.52 23.32 4.47
N SER A 6 -46.49 22.01 4.22
CA SER A 6 -45.39 21.32 3.58
C SER A 6 -45.41 21.63 2.06
N LYS A 7 -44.62 22.57 1.60
CA LYS A 7 -44.29 22.70 0.18
C LYS A 7 -43.17 21.72 -0.15
N ALA A 8 -43.51 20.64 -0.83
CA ALA A 8 -42.56 19.80 -1.56
C ALA A 8 -41.90 20.67 -2.63
N THR A 9 -40.60 20.92 -2.49
CA THR A 9 -39.75 21.53 -3.51
C THR A 9 -39.50 20.48 -4.60
N GLU A 10 -40.05 20.70 -5.77
CA GLU A 10 -39.66 20.00 -7.01
C GLU A 10 -38.16 20.19 -7.26
N PRO A 11 -37.42 19.16 -7.74
CA PRO A 11 -36.05 19.32 -8.10
C PRO A 11 -35.92 20.25 -9.30
N SER A 12 -35.19 21.35 -9.10
CA SER A 12 -34.92 22.38 -10.10
C SER A 12 -34.30 21.80 -11.37
N GLN A 13 -34.84 22.22 -12.50
CA GLN A 13 -34.41 21.93 -13.89
C GLN A 13 -33.04 22.53 -14.27
N ASP A 14 -32.11 22.70 -13.34
CA ASP A 14 -30.78 23.32 -13.54
C ASP A 14 -29.73 22.42 -14.21
N TRP A 15 -30.08 21.24 -14.67
CA TRP A 15 -29.14 20.36 -15.37
C TRP A 15 -29.16 20.51 -16.89
N GLU A 16 -30.20 21.12 -17.47
CA GLU A 16 -30.31 21.35 -18.94
C GLU A 16 -29.47 22.54 -19.45
N GLU A 17 -29.08 23.48 -18.59
CA GLU A 17 -28.31 24.68 -19.01
C GLU A 17 -26.78 24.48 -19.07
N ARG A 18 -26.25 23.28 -18.82
CA ARG A 18 -24.79 22.99 -18.92
C ARG A 18 -24.41 22.12 -20.09
N ILE A 19 -25.18 22.14 -21.17
CA ILE A 19 -24.68 21.63 -22.46
C ILE A 19 -23.82 22.75 -23.03
N PRO A 20 -22.48 22.59 -23.15
CA PRO A 20 -21.65 23.58 -23.84
C PRO A 20 -22.20 23.77 -25.24
N ASP A 21 -22.23 25.03 -25.68
CA ASP A 21 -22.64 25.43 -27.03
C ASP A 21 -22.05 24.47 -28.07
N ASN A 22 -22.90 23.90 -28.94
CA ASN A 22 -22.53 22.89 -29.93
C ASN A 22 -21.33 23.32 -30.82
N GLY A 23 -21.07 24.62 -30.95
CA GLY A 23 -19.91 25.15 -31.65
C GLY A 23 -18.57 24.82 -31.00
N ASN A 24 -18.44 25.03 -29.69
CA ASN A 24 -17.22 24.74 -28.94
C ASN A 24 -16.95 23.23 -28.80
N VAL A 25 -17.99 22.40 -28.78
CA VAL A 25 -17.86 20.94 -28.74
C VAL A 25 -17.37 20.41 -30.10
N ILE A 26 -17.85 20.98 -31.19
CA ILE A 26 -17.45 20.59 -32.58
C ILE A 26 -15.99 20.98 -32.84
N GLU A 27 -15.54 22.14 -32.37
CA GLU A 27 -14.17 22.61 -32.54
C GLU A 27 -13.19 21.81 -31.68
N ALA A 28 -13.52 21.50 -30.38
CA ALA A 28 -12.77 20.61 -29.55
C ALA A 28 -12.72 19.15 -30.04
N LEU A 29 -13.80 18.70 -30.72
CA LEU A 29 -13.86 17.40 -31.39
C LEU A 29 -13.02 17.38 -32.67
N SER A 30 -12.87 18.51 -33.40
CA SER A 30 -12.03 18.57 -34.60
C SER A 30 -10.55 18.48 -34.28
N ASP A 31 -10.08 19.14 -33.22
CA ASP A 31 -8.69 19.12 -32.81
C ASP A 31 -8.29 17.79 -32.14
N ALA A 32 -9.22 17.14 -31.41
CA ALA A 32 -9.02 15.81 -30.85
C ALA A 32 -9.18 14.68 -31.89
N SER A 33 -9.82 14.92 -33.03
CA SER A 33 -10.14 13.89 -34.01
C SER A 33 -8.96 13.43 -34.87
N GLU A 34 -7.82 14.12 -34.86
CA GLU A 34 -6.58 13.61 -35.48
C GLU A 34 -5.99 12.41 -34.72
N ALA A 35 -6.33 12.21 -33.44
CA ALA A 35 -5.81 11.14 -32.60
C ALA A 35 -6.85 10.13 -32.10
N LEU A 36 -8.17 10.48 -32.12
CA LEU A 36 -9.25 9.60 -31.61
C LEU A 36 -10.32 9.36 -32.70
N SER A 37 -10.88 8.13 -32.69
CA SER A 37 -12.09 7.90 -33.48
C SER A 37 -13.27 8.71 -32.93
N ARG A 38 -14.14 9.21 -33.78
CA ARG A 38 -15.32 10.02 -33.41
C ARG A 38 -16.20 9.29 -32.36
N GLU A 39 -16.41 7.99 -32.53
CA GLU A 39 -17.17 7.16 -31.59
C GLU A 39 -16.54 7.13 -30.18
N HIS A 40 -15.20 7.06 -30.09
CA HIS A 40 -14.50 7.08 -28.83
C HIS A 40 -14.62 8.44 -28.13
N ALA A 41 -14.49 9.54 -28.88
CA ALA A 41 -14.65 10.89 -28.35
C ALA A 41 -16.09 11.12 -27.82
N GLU A 42 -17.11 10.72 -28.58
CA GLU A 42 -18.53 10.80 -28.16
C GLU A 42 -18.77 9.94 -26.89
N TYR A 43 -18.21 8.74 -26.80
CA TYR A 43 -18.30 7.90 -25.61
C TYR A 43 -17.69 8.58 -24.38
N LEU A 44 -16.48 9.15 -24.50
CA LEU A 44 -15.80 9.82 -23.39
C LEU A 44 -16.55 11.09 -22.94
N MET A 45 -17.05 11.89 -23.87
CA MET A 45 -17.89 13.07 -23.56
C MET A 45 -19.15 12.68 -22.81
N LYS A 46 -19.84 11.63 -23.25
CA LYS A 46 -21.04 11.12 -22.56
C LYS A 46 -20.72 10.59 -21.15
N ARG A 47 -19.53 9.99 -20.96
CA ARG A 47 -19.15 9.32 -19.69
C ARG A 47 -18.52 10.26 -18.67
N HIS A 48 -17.66 11.17 -19.12
CA HIS A 48 -16.81 12.01 -18.26
C HIS A 48 -17.14 13.52 -18.38
N GLY A 49 -17.89 13.93 -19.41
CA GLY A 49 -18.21 15.33 -19.67
C GLY A 49 -17.03 16.16 -20.18
N THR A 50 -15.88 15.53 -20.47
CA THR A 50 -14.66 16.19 -20.96
C THR A 50 -13.79 15.21 -21.73
N LEU A 51 -12.98 15.70 -22.65
CA LEU A 51 -11.94 14.96 -23.35
C LEU A 51 -10.54 15.18 -22.74
N ASP A 52 -10.41 16.17 -21.85
CA ASP A 52 -9.16 16.44 -21.12
C ASP A 52 -9.00 15.43 -19.97
N LEU A 53 -8.61 14.20 -20.32
CA LEU A 53 -8.46 13.07 -19.40
C LEU A 53 -7.02 12.54 -19.49
N ASP A 54 -6.30 12.52 -18.38
CA ASP A 54 -4.94 11.97 -18.28
C ASP A 54 -4.89 10.83 -17.22
N PRO A 55 -4.56 9.60 -17.63
CA PRO A 55 -4.42 9.09 -19.00
C PRO A 55 -5.77 8.93 -19.71
N LEU A 56 -5.74 8.93 -21.04
CA LEU A 56 -6.95 8.77 -21.84
C LEU A 56 -7.55 7.37 -21.64
N PRO A 57 -8.84 7.25 -21.21
CA PRO A 57 -9.50 5.95 -21.03
C PRO A 57 -9.77 5.26 -22.40
N GLY A 58 -9.95 3.94 -22.34
CA GLY A 58 -10.38 3.16 -23.49
C GLY A 58 -11.84 3.42 -23.90
N PRO A 59 -12.28 2.89 -25.06
CA PRO A 59 -13.61 3.14 -25.61
C PRO A 59 -14.72 2.27 -25.00
N ASP A 60 -14.45 1.53 -23.94
CA ASP A 60 -15.40 0.59 -23.35
C ASP A 60 -15.49 0.67 -21.81
N ASP A 61 -16.56 0.11 -21.24
CA ASP A 61 -16.80 0.03 -19.79
C ASP A 61 -15.88 -0.99 -19.06
N ALA A 62 -15.06 -1.73 -19.79
CA ALA A 62 -14.11 -2.65 -19.19
C ALA A 62 -12.85 -1.95 -18.71
N ASP A 63 -12.50 -0.80 -19.30
CA ASP A 63 -11.41 0.04 -18.78
C ASP A 63 -11.76 0.54 -17.37
N PRO A 64 -10.91 0.27 -16.35
CA PRO A 64 -11.15 0.73 -14.97
C PRO A 64 -11.34 2.24 -14.85
N TYR A 65 -10.76 3.05 -15.74
CA TYR A 65 -10.97 4.49 -15.76
C TYR A 65 -12.42 4.90 -16.05
N ASN A 66 -13.19 4.03 -16.72
CA ASN A 66 -14.59 4.27 -17.06
C ASN A 66 -15.58 3.74 -16.00
N TRP A 67 -15.09 3.07 -14.94
CA TRP A 67 -15.97 2.54 -13.91
C TRP A 67 -16.69 3.65 -13.14
N PRO A 68 -17.92 3.39 -12.64
CA PRO A 68 -18.61 4.31 -11.76
C PRO A 68 -17.84 4.49 -10.43
N ASN A 69 -17.95 5.67 -9.83
CA ASN A 69 -17.18 6.04 -8.64
C ASN A 69 -17.34 5.07 -7.47
N TRP A 70 -18.55 4.55 -7.22
CA TRP A 70 -18.80 3.58 -6.16
C TRP A 70 -17.95 2.31 -6.32
N LYS A 71 -17.83 1.81 -7.55
CA LYS A 71 -17.02 0.61 -7.86
C LYS A 71 -15.53 0.87 -7.66
N LYS A 72 -15.04 2.04 -8.08
CA LYS A 72 -13.66 2.48 -7.86
C LYS A 72 -13.34 2.58 -6.37
N ILE A 73 -14.26 3.16 -5.58
CA ILE A 73 -14.08 3.34 -4.13
C ILE A 73 -14.10 1.99 -3.41
N ILE A 74 -15.03 1.09 -3.73
CA ILE A 74 -15.07 -0.25 -3.13
C ILE A 74 -13.76 -1.00 -3.44
N ASN A 75 -13.31 -0.99 -4.69
CA ASN A 75 -12.05 -1.63 -5.05
C ASN A 75 -10.85 -1.01 -4.32
N LEU A 76 -10.80 0.31 -4.20
CA LEU A 76 -9.79 1.01 -3.42
C LEU A 76 -9.80 0.56 -1.95
N MET A 77 -10.98 0.49 -1.31
CA MET A 77 -11.11 0.08 0.08
C MET A 77 -10.63 -1.37 0.29
N LEU A 78 -10.95 -2.29 -0.61
CA LEU A 78 -10.46 -3.67 -0.55
C LEU A 78 -8.93 -3.74 -0.61
N VAL A 79 -8.30 -3.01 -1.54
CA VAL A 79 -6.84 -2.97 -1.68
C VAL A 79 -6.17 -2.30 -0.49
N VAL A 80 -6.76 -1.22 0.01
CA VAL A 80 -6.25 -0.44 1.15
C VAL A 80 -6.28 -1.26 2.44
N VAL A 81 -7.39 -1.97 2.72
CA VAL A 81 -7.50 -2.87 3.87
C VAL A 81 -6.51 -4.04 3.73
N HIS A 82 -6.37 -4.61 2.54
CA HIS A 82 -5.40 -5.68 2.30
C HIS A 82 -3.95 -5.21 2.52
N ALA A 83 -3.60 -4.02 2.08
CA ALA A 83 -2.28 -3.43 2.31
C ALA A 83 -2.03 -3.13 3.81
N CYS A 84 -3.06 -2.69 4.51
CA CYS A 84 -3.04 -2.54 5.97
C CYS A 84 -2.77 -3.89 6.64
N MET A 85 -3.47 -4.96 6.26
CA MET A 85 -3.30 -6.29 6.82
C MET A 85 -1.89 -6.85 6.63
N ALA A 86 -1.19 -6.51 5.56
CA ALA A 86 0.19 -6.96 5.34
C ALA A 86 1.15 -6.47 6.44
N THR A 87 1.02 -5.23 6.90
CA THR A 87 1.82 -4.65 7.98
C THR A 87 1.23 -4.96 9.36
N PHE A 88 -0.10 -5.03 9.46
CA PHE A 88 -0.82 -5.40 10.67
C PHE A 88 -0.43 -6.80 11.16
N ILE A 89 -0.45 -7.80 10.30
CA ILE A 89 -0.08 -9.18 10.64
C ILE A 89 1.38 -9.27 11.11
N ALA A 90 2.28 -8.46 10.54
CA ALA A 90 3.68 -8.43 10.95
C ALA A 90 3.83 -7.98 12.42
N ALA A 91 3.07 -6.97 12.84
CA ALA A 91 3.17 -6.36 14.16
C ALA A 91 2.21 -6.98 15.20
N ALA A 92 1.26 -7.82 14.77
CA ALA A 92 0.16 -8.33 15.62
C ALA A 92 0.60 -9.09 16.86
N ILE A 93 1.73 -9.80 16.79
CA ILE A 93 2.23 -10.62 17.92
C ILE A 93 3.11 -9.85 18.91
N ILE A 94 3.46 -8.60 18.61
CA ILE A 94 4.41 -7.81 19.42
C ILE A 94 4.00 -7.75 20.90
N PRO A 95 2.74 -7.47 21.28
CA PRO A 95 2.35 -7.41 22.68
C PRO A 95 2.35 -8.77 23.39
N ALA A 96 2.35 -9.87 22.65
CA ALA A 96 2.35 -11.23 23.17
C ALA A 96 3.76 -11.88 23.18
N PHE A 97 4.84 -11.11 22.96
CA PHE A 97 6.20 -11.66 22.95
C PHE A 97 6.58 -12.40 24.24
N PRO A 98 6.28 -11.87 25.44
CA PRO A 98 6.60 -12.59 26.69
C PRO A 98 5.89 -13.94 26.77
N GLU A 99 4.59 -13.99 26.49
CA GLU A 99 3.77 -15.21 26.50
C GLU A 99 4.26 -16.24 25.47
N LEU A 100 4.60 -15.77 24.25
CA LEU A 100 5.15 -16.63 23.21
C LEU A 100 6.53 -17.19 23.59
N ALA A 101 7.37 -16.40 24.25
CA ALA A 101 8.69 -16.84 24.70
C ALA A 101 8.58 -17.96 25.70
N GLU A 102 7.66 -17.84 26.66
CA GLU A 102 7.40 -18.84 27.68
C GLU A 102 6.84 -20.14 27.10
N ASP A 103 5.79 -20.03 26.26
CA ASP A 103 5.10 -21.20 25.67
C ASP A 103 5.98 -21.99 24.70
N LEU A 104 6.80 -21.31 23.91
CA LEU A 104 7.70 -21.95 22.95
C LEU A 104 9.07 -22.31 23.54
N GLY A 105 9.36 -21.94 24.80
CA GLY A 105 10.62 -22.22 25.50
C GLY A 105 11.84 -21.55 24.84
N VAL A 106 11.69 -20.33 24.36
CA VAL A 106 12.73 -19.58 23.64
C VAL A 106 12.93 -18.19 24.25
N SER A 107 14.04 -17.53 23.93
CA SER A 107 14.29 -16.17 24.42
C SER A 107 13.38 -15.14 23.76
N LEU A 108 13.14 -14.02 24.45
CA LEU A 108 12.38 -12.88 23.91
C LEU A 108 12.96 -12.37 22.58
N GLN A 109 14.30 -12.36 22.48
CA GLN A 109 15.01 -12.02 21.25
C GLN A 109 14.68 -12.99 20.09
N GLN A 110 14.58 -14.29 20.35
CA GLN A 110 14.19 -15.27 19.34
C GLN A 110 12.75 -15.07 18.89
N VAL A 111 11.84 -14.70 19.80
CA VAL A 111 10.45 -14.37 19.43
C VAL A 111 10.41 -13.13 18.54
N SER A 112 11.21 -12.10 18.80
CA SER A 112 11.27 -10.91 17.95
C SER A 112 11.71 -11.24 16.51
N TYR A 113 12.53 -12.29 16.33
CA TYR A 113 12.91 -12.76 14.98
C TYR A 113 11.74 -13.31 14.17
N LEU A 114 10.66 -13.75 14.79
CA LEU A 114 9.43 -14.14 14.07
C LEU A 114 8.80 -12.94 13.34
N THR A 115 8.84 -11.76 13.94
CA THR A 115 8.40 -10.51 13.28
C THR A 115 9.39 -10.08 12.21
N THR A 116 10.67 -10.15 12.51
CA THR A 116 11.76 -9.82 11.59
C THR A 116 11.74 -10.71 10.36
N LEU A 117 11.51 -12.02 10.51
CA LEU A 117 11.34 -12.98 9.42
C LEU A 117 10.19 -12.56 8.48
N GLN A 118 9.06 -12.14 9.06
CA GLN A 118 7.93 -11.67 8.27
C GLN A 118 8.27 -10.41 7.47
N ILE A 119 9.01 -9.48 8.06
CA ILE A 119 9.48 -8.28 7.37
C ILE A 119 10.41 -8.65 6.19
N ALA A 120 11.28 -9.64 6.36
CA ALA A 120 12.17 -10.13 5.29
C ALA A 120 11.38 -10.66 4.08
N PHE A 121 10.34 -11.46 4.31
CA PHE A 121 9.49 -11.96 3.24
C PHE A 121 8.67 -10.84 2.58
N LEU A 122 8.20 -9.85 3.35
CA LEU A 122 7.55 -8.66 2.79
C LEU A 122 8.50 -7.82 1.90
N ALA A 123 9.82 -7.93 2.08
CA ALA A 123 10.79 -7.31 1.19
C ALA A 123 10.87 -8.01 -0.17
N VAL A 124 11.03 -9.34 -0.16
CA VAL A 124 11.36 -10.12 -1.36
C VAL A 124 10.12 -10.54 -2.16
N ALA A 125 9.06 -10.95 -1.48
CA ALA A 125 7.87 -11.52 -2.11
C ALA A 125 7.18 -10.62 -3.15
N PRO A 126 7.09 -9.28 -2.99
CA PRO A 126 6.54 -8.40 -4.02
C PRO A 126 7.25 -8.48 -5.37
N ALA A 127 8.57 -8.66 -5.37
CA ALA A 127 9.33 -8.80 -6.62
C ALA A 127 8.95 -10.08 -7.39
N ILE A 128 8.57 -11.14 -6.64
CA ILE A 128 8.10 -12.40 -7.22
C ILE A 128 6.65 -12.27 -7.69
N HIS A 129 5.76 -11.69 -6.89
CA HIS A 129 4.33 -11.59 -7.21
C HIS A 129 4.02 -10.64 -8.37
N ARG A 130 4.81 -9.58 -8.56
CA ARG A 130 4.56 -8.56 -9.57
C ARG A 130 4.50 -9.12 -11.01
N PRO A 131 5.47 -9.92 -11.51
CA PRO A 131 5.39 -10.51 -12.83
C PRO A 131 4.13 -11.36 -13.04
N PHE A 132 3.78 -12.18 -12.03
CA PHE A 132 2.56 -12.99 -12.09
C PHE A 132 1.30 -12.11 -12.13
N ALA A 133 1.23 -11.07 -11.30
CA ALA A 133 0.11 -10.14 -11.30
C ALA A 133 -0.03 -9.38 -12.63
N ASN A 134 1.06 -9.10 -13.33
CA ASN A 134 1.03 -8.45 -14.65
C ASN A 134 0.50 -9.39 -15.75
N ILE A 135 0.60 -10.71 -15.57
CA ILE A 135 0.19 -11.70 -16.58
C ILE A 135 -1.19 -12.26 -16.30
N PHE A 136 -1.44 -12.66 -15.05
CA PHE A 136 -2.70 -13.30 -14.66
C PHE A 136 -3.75 -12.32 -14.16
N GLY A 137 -3.35 -11.08 -13.88
CA GLY A 137 -4.23 -10.06 -13.30
C GLY A 137 -4.04 -9.87 -11.81
N ARG A 138 -4.64 -8.79 -11.30
CA ARG A 138 -4.53 -8.40 -9.88
C ARG A 138 -5.45 -9.23 -9.00
N ARG A 139 -6.68 -9.49 -9.48
CA ARG A 139 -7.70 -10.20 -8.74
C ARG A 139 -7.32 -11.64 -8.34
N PRO A 140 -6.86 -12.53 -9.24
CA PRO A 140 -6.42 -13.86 -8.88
C PRO A 140 -5.30 -13.85 -7.83
N MET A 141 -4.35 -12.93 -7.97
CA MET A 141 -3.23 -12.78 -7.03
C MET A 141 -3.72 -12.41 -5.63
N PHE A 142 -4.66 -11.48 -5.50
CA PHE A 142 -5.21 -11.10 -4.20
C PHE A 142 -6.05 -12.19 -3.56
N LEU A 143 -6.83 -12.95 -4.33
CA LEU A 143 -7.60 -14.08 -3.81
C LEU A 143 -6.69 -15.21 -3.28
N VAL A 144 -5.66 -15.60 -4.04
CA VAL A 144 -4.67 -16.60 -3.60
C VAL A 144 -3.91 -16.09 -2.37
N SER A 145 -3.52 -14.82 -2.36
CA SER A 145 -2.86 -14.14 -1.25
C SER A 145 -3.66 -14.27 0.05
N LEU A 146 -4.94 -13.89 0.03
CA LEU A 146 -5.81 -13.94 1.20
C LEU A 146 -6.10 -15.36 1.67
N LEU A 147 -6.35 -16.29 0.74
CA LEU A 147 -6.58 -17.70 1.06
C LEU A 147 -5.37 -18.33 1.73
N ALA A 148 -4.18 -18.18 1.13
CA ALA A 148 -2.96 -18.77 1.66
C ALA A 148 -2.56 -18.13 3.00
N SER A 149 -2.73 -16.81 3.15
CA SER A 149 -2.49 -16.11 4.41
C SER A 149 -3.47 -16.55 5.50
N MET A 150 -4.75 -16.75 5.17
CA MET A 150 -5.75 -17.27 6.09
C MET A 150 -5.34 -18.67 6.62
N LEU A 151 -5.00 -19.58 5.72
CA LEU A 151 -4.57 -20.94 6.08
C LEU A 151 -3.25 -20.93 6.87
N GLY A 152 -2.31 -20.07 6.51
CA GLY A 152 -1.04 -19.90 7.23
C GLY A 152 -1.25 -19.38 8.66
N ASN A 153 -2.20 -18.46 8.89
CA ASN A 153 -2.54 -18.00 10.25
C ASN A 153 -3.20 -19.12 11.07
N ILE A 154 -4.03 -19.99 10.47
CA ILE A 154 -4.54 -21.20 11.16
C ILE A 154 -3.36 -22.10 11.56
N GLY A 155 -2.38 -22.27 10.69
CA GLY A 155 -1.15 -23.01 10.99
C GLY A 155 -0.40 -22.41 12.17
N CYS A 156 -0.23 -21.08 12.23
CA CYS A 156 0.38 -20.38 13.35
C CYS A 156 -0.39 -20.60 14.65
N ALA A 157 -1.73 -20.51 14.65
CA ALA A 157 -2.57 -20.72 15.83
C ALA A 157 -2.44 -22.13 16.44
N LYS A 158 -2.09 -23.12 15.62
CA LYS A 158 -1.93 -24.52 16.02
C LYS A 158 -0.48 -24.96 16.18
N SER A 159 0.49 -24.06 15.97
CA SER A 159 1.91 -24.39 16.08
C SER A 159 2.32 -24.61 17.53
N SER A 160 2.95 -25.74 17.82
CA SER A 160 3.48 -26.10 19.14
C SER A 160 5.02 -25.97 19.24
N SER A 161 5.68 -25.48 18.20
CA SER A 161 7.12 -25.30 18.18
C SER A 161 7.53 -24.02 17.45
N TYR A 162 8.66 -23.45 17.87
CA TYR A 162 9.22 -22.24 17.25
C TYR A 162 9.43 -22.40 15.74
N THR A 163 9.96 -23.55 15.29
CA THR A 163 10.24 -23.82 13.88
C THR A 163 8.95 -23.89 13.04
N ALA A 164 7.91 -24.57 13.55
CA ALA A 164 6.62 -24.65 12.88
C ALA A 164 5.97 -23.26 12.79
N MET A 165 6.00 -22.48 13.87
CA MET A 165 5.54 -21.11 13.91
C MET A 165 6.26 -20.24 12.89
N ALA A 166 7.60 -20.31 12.83
CA ALA A 166 8.41 -19.56 11.89
C ALA A 166 8.09 -19.92 10.44
N ALA A 167 7.92 -21.21 10.11
CA ALA A 167 7.54 -21.67 8.79
C ALA A 167 6.16 -21.14 8.37
N CYS A 168 5.15 -21.26 9.25
CA CYS A 168 3.82 -20.73 8.97
C CYS A 168 3.83 -19.20 8.79
N ARG A 169 4.57 -18.46 9.62
CA ARG A 169 4.73 -17.00 9.48
C ARG A 169 5.42 -16.61 8.19
N ALA A 170 6.42 -17.36 7.73
CA ALA A 170 7.08 -17.14 6.44
C ALA A 170 6.08 -17.29 5.28
N ILE A 171 5.23 -18.33 5.33
CA ILE A 171 4.16 -18.55 4.34
C ILE A 171 3.16 -17.39 4.36
N VAL A 172 2.68 -17.00 5.56
CA VAL A 172 1.76 -15.86 5.69
C VAL A 172 2.38 -14.60 5.10
N ALA A 173 3.62 -14.28 5.44
CA ALA A 173 4.32 -13.09 4.96
C ALA A 173 4.51 -13.08 3.44
N PHE A 174 4.90 -14.22 2.88
CA PHE A 174 5.06 -14.35 1.44
C PHE A 174 3.76 -14.06 0.71
N PHE A 175 2.68 -14.70 1.13
CA PHE A 175 1.40 -14.57 0.42
C PHE A 175 0.64 -13.28 0.71
N ILE A 176 0.74 -12.65 1.90
CA ILE A 176 0.04 -11.40 2.18
C ILE A 176 0.67 -10.16 1.51
N SER A 177 1.90 -10.28 1.03
CA SER A 177 2.71 -9.17 0.52
C SER A 177 2.18 -8.46 -0.74
N PRO A 178 1.43 -9.07 -1.66
CA PRO A 178 1.06 -8.45 -2.94
C PRO A 178 0.40 -7.07 -2.80
N ALA A 179 -0.52 -6.91 -1.85
CA ALA A 179 -1.28 -5.66 -1.70
C ALA A 179 -0.42 -4.47 -1.27
N ALA A 180 0.65 -4.72 -0.50
CA ALA A 180 1.58 -3.68 -0.06
C ALA A 180 2.42 -3.10 -1.21
N ALA A 181 2.61 -3.85 -2.30
CA ALA A 181 3.40 -3.41 -3.45
C ALA A 181 2.54 -3.13 -4.70
N LEU A 182 1.54 -3.97 -4.98
CA LEU A 182 0.69 -3.84 -6.16
C LEU A 182 -0.42 -2.81 -5.97
N GLY A 183 -0.74 -2.42 -4.73
CA GLY A 183 -1.83 -1.49 -4.45
C GLY A 183 -1.63 -0.12 -5.11
N SER A 184 -0.39 0.39 -5.18
CA SER A 184 -0.07 1.60 -5.94
C SER A 184 -0.39 1.45 -7.44
N GLY A 185 -0.12 0.28 -8.02
CA GLY A 185 -0.48 -0.06 -9.40
C GLY A 185 -2.00 -0.06 -9.61
N VAL A 186 -2.76 -0.70 -8.71
CA VAL A 186 -4.24 -0.71 -8.77
C VAL A 186 -4.81 0.71 -8.70
N VAL A 187 -4.27 1.59 -7.86
CA VAL A 187 -4.69 2.99 -7.79
C VAL A 187 -4.40 3.72 -9.11
N THR A 188 -3.23 3.52 -9.70
CA THR A 188 -2.88 4.15 -10.99
C THR A 188 -3.67 3.59 -12.16
N GLU A 189 -4.09 2.34 -12.11
CA GLU A 189 -4.93 1.67 -13.12
C GLU A 189 -6.41 2.11 -13.04
N THR A 190 -6.86 2.60 -11.87
CA THR A 190 -8.28 2.88 -11.60
C THR A 190 -8.62 4.37 -11.60
N PHE A 191 -7.68 5.22 -11.15
CA PHE A 191 -7.93 6.65 -10.96
C PHE A 191 -7.13 7.52 -11.93
N LEU A 192 -7.82 8.50 -12.51
CA LEU A 192 -7.21 9.55 -13.34
C LEU A 192 -6.22 10.39 -12.52
N ARG A 193 -5.25 11.02 -13.17
CA ARG A 193 -4.17 11.82 -12.55
C ARG A 193 -4.68 12.83 -11.53
N LYS A 194 -5.82 13.48 -11.82
CA LYS A 194 -6.48 14.46 -10.93
C LYS A 194 -6.78 13.91 -9.52
N HIS A 195 -7.13 12.63 -9.39
CA HIS A 195 -7.52 12.00 -8.11
C HIS A 195 -6.46 11.03 -7.56
N ARG A 196 -5.44 10.71 -8.34
CA ARG A 196 -4.43 9.68 -8.05
C ARG A 196 -3.65 9.97 -6.78
N ALA A 197 -3.17 11.21 -6.61
CA ALA A 197 -2.39 11.58 -5.42
C ALA A 197 -3.16 11.36 -4.11
N ARG A 198 -4.45 11.73 -4.07
CA ARG A 198 -5.31 11.50 -2.90
C ARG A 198 -5.50 10.00 -2.61
N CYS A 199 -5.76 9.20 -3.64
CA CYS A 199 -5.98 7.76 -3.47
C CYS A 199 -4.69 7.02 -3.08
N LEU A 200 -3.53 7.41 -3.62
CA LEU A 200 -2.23 6.92 -3.20
C LEU A 200 -1.93 7.30 -1.74
N GLY A 201 -2.29 8.52 -1.33
CA GLY A 201 -2.16 8.96 0.05
C GLY A 201 -2.95 8.09 1.02
N ILE A 202 -4.21 7.75 0.70
CA ILE A 202 -5.05 6.85 1.49
C ILE A 202 -4.42 5.45 1.58
N TRP A 203 -3.96 4.90 0.46
CA TRP A 203 -3.30 3.58 0.42
C TRP A 203 -2.03 3.56 1.27
N THR A 204 -1.18 4.57 1.16
CA THR A 204 0.06 4.69 1.93
C THR A 204 -0.22 4.84 3.43
N LEU A 205 -1.18 5.69 3.79
CA LEU A 205 -1.60 5.90 5.17
C LEU A 205 -2.01 4.59 5.83
N MET A 206 -2.91 3.83 5.21
CA MET A 206 -3.41 2.57 5.76
C MET A 206 -2.32 1.50 5.81
N SER A 207 -1.41 1.48 4.85
CA SER A 207 -0.24 0.60 4.87
C SER A 207 0.71 0.88 6.04
N ILE A 208 0.77 2.12 6.53
CA ILE A 208 1.59 2.50 7.69
C ILE A 208 0.84 2.28 8.99
N LEU A 209 -0.46 2.61 9.04
CA LEU A 209 -1.29 2.47 10.24
C LEU A 209 -1.43 1.02 10.72
N GLY A 210 -1.25 0.03 9.86
CA GLY A 210 -1.27 -1.38 10.26
C GLY A 210 -0.28 -1.71 11.38
N VAL A 211 0.92 -1.11 11.35
CA VAL A 211 1.97 -1.39 12.35
C VAL A 211 1.55 -1.01 13.78
N PRO A 212 1.10 0.22 14.08
CA PRO A 212 0.70 0.58 15.44
C PRO A 212 -0.70 0.11 15.83
N LEU A 213 -1.61 -0.05 14.85
CA LEU A 213 -2.96 -0.50 15.12
C LEU A 213 -3.02 -1.97 15.57
N ALA A 214 -2.12 -2.79 15.03
CA ALA A 214 -2.07 -4.21 15.34
C ALA A 214 -1.75 -4.48 16.82
N PRO A 215 -0.64 -4.00 17.40
CA PRO A 215 -0.36 -4.23 18.81
C PRO A 215 -1.43 -3.66 19.74
N LEU A 216 -1.98 -2.48 19.40
CA LEU A 216 -3.06 -1.90 20.20
C LEU A 216 -4.27 -2.83 20.27
N THR A 217 -4.76 -3.36 19.17
CA THR A 217 -5.96 -4.21 19.15
C THR A 217 -5.67 -5.64 19.60
N MET A 218 -4.53 -6.19 19.19
CA MET A 218 -4.16 -7.58 19.49
C MET A 218 -3.66 -7.76 20.93
N GLY A 219 -3.20 -6.70 21.58
CA GLY A 219 -2.88 -6.73 23.02
C GLY A 219 -4.09 -7.05 23.90
N PHE A 220 -5.26 -6.49 23.60
CA PHE A 220 -6.52 -6.82 24.28
C PHE A 220 -6.97 -8.25 23.98
N ILE A 221 -6.80 -8.73 22.75
CA ILE A 221 -7.18 -10.09 22.36
C ILE A 221 -6.26 -11.11 23.03
N ALA A 222 -4.95 -10.85 23.07
CA ALA A 222 -3.98 -11.70 23.77
C ALA A 222 -4.30 -11.79 25.26
N ALA A 223 -4.55 -10.65 25.93
CA ALA A 223 -4.89 -10.62 27.34
C ALA A 223 -6.18 -11.38 27.68
N ALA A 224 -7.16 -11.43 26.76
CA ALA A 224 -8.43 -12.10 26.97
C ALA A 224 -8.41 -13.60 26.68
N GLY A 225 -7.59 -14.07 25.72
CA GLY A 225 -7.67 -15.44 25.23
C GLY A 225 -6.33 -16.08 24.86
N GLY A 226 -5.21 -15.40 25.15
CA GLY A 226 -3.87 -15.86 24.80
C GLY A 226 -3.48 -15.53 23.36
N TYR A 227 -2.19 -15.72 23.05
CA TYR A 227 -1.62 -15.37 21.76
C TYR A 227 -2.22 -16.16 20.58
N GLN A 228 -2.75 -17.38 20.80
CA GLN A 228 -3.40 -18.18 19.75
C GLN A 228 -4.60 -17.46 19.16
N TRP A 229 -5.35 -16.70 19.97
CA TRP A 229 -6.49 -15.92 19.50
C TRP A 229 -6.10 -14.75 18.59
N ILE A 230 -4.87 -14.26 18.69
CA ILE A 230 -4.35 -13.31 17.69
C ILE A 230 -4.43 -13.93 16.30
N TYR A 231 -3.88 -15.13 16.13
CA TYR A 231 -3.85 -15.81 14.84
C TYR A 231 -5.22 -16.25 14.33
N TRP A 232 -6.11 -16.69 15.24
CA TRP A 232 -7.50 -16.97 14.88
C TRP A 232 -8.21 -15.71 14.38
N THR A 233 -8.05 -14.59 15.04
CA THR A 233 -8.63 -13.31 14.62
C THR A 233 -8.09 -12.87 13.26
N LEU A 234 -6.77 -12.97 13.04
CA LEU A 234 -6.16 -12.67 11.75
C LEU A 234 -6.69 -13.57 10.63
N SER A 235 -6.89 -14.86 10.92
CA SER A 235 -7.47 -15.80 9.96
C SER A 235 -8.92 -15.43 9.61
N ILE A 236 -9.73 -15.07 10.60
CA ILE A 236 -11.13 -14.64 10.40
C ILE A 236 -11.17 -13.36 9.54
N ILE A 237 -10.33 -12.36 9.86
CA ILE A 237 -10.28 -11.11 9.09
C ILE A 237 -9.87 -11.40 7.64
N ASN A 238 -8.86 -12.22 7.40
CA ASN A 238 -8.45 -12.62 6.04
C ASN A 238 -9.56 -13.39 5.32
N GLY A 239 -10.32 -14.24 6.02
CA GLY A 239 -11.47 -14.96 5.47
C GLY A 239 -12.59 -14.02 5.06
N VAL A 240 -12.97 -13.07 5.91
CA VAL A 240 -13.97 -12.04 5.59
C VAL A 240 -13.52 -11.21 4.39
N GLN A 241 -12.25 -10.81 4.36
CA GLN A 241 -11.69 -10.06 3.26
C GLN A 241 -11.64 -10.87 1.96
N LEU A 242 -11.33 -12.16 2.03
CA LEU A 242 -11.39 -13.09 0.88
C LEU A 242 -12.80 -13.13 0.27
N VAL A 243 -13.82 -13.28 1.12
CA VAL A 243 -15.23 -13.29 0.69
C VAL A 243 -15.60 -11.94 0.06
N ALA A 244 -15.22 -10.83 0.72
CA ALA A 244 -15.46 -9.49 0.19
C ALA A 244 -14.78 -9.28 -1.17
N TYR A 245 -13.52 -9.71 -1.32
CA TYR A 245 -12.79 -9.62 -2.59
C TYR A 245 -13.40 -10.50 -3.68
N PHE A 246 -13.86 -11.71 -3.31
CA PHE A 246 -14.48 -12.62 -4.28
C PHE A 246 -15.73 -12.03 -4.92
N PHE A 247 -16.57 -11.35 -4.15
CA PHE A 247 -17.81 -10.76 -4.65
C PHE A 247 -17.67 -9.33 -5.17
N LEU A 248 -16.83 -8.52 -4.55
CA LEU A 248 -16.77 -7.06 -4.80
C LEU A 248 -15.49 -6.61 -5.50
N GLY A 249 -14.42 -7.44 -5.52
CA GLY A 249 -13.13 -7.08 -6.12
C GLY A 249 -13.07 -7.39 -7.62
N PRO A 250 -13.22 -6.42 -8.50
CA PRO A 250 -13.07 -6.62 -9.95
C PRO A 250 -11.61 -6.75 -10.35
N GLU A 251 -11.36 -7.32 -11.54
CA GLU A 251 -10.03 -7.28 -12.17
C GLU A 251 -9.72 -5.87 -12.68
N THR A 252 -8.56 -5.32 -12.31
CA THR A 252 -8.11 -3.98 -12.72
C THR A 252 -7.12 -3.97 -13.86
N LEU A 253 -6.50 -5.13 -14.16
CA LEU A 253 -5.58 -5.21 -15.29
C LEU A 253 -6.34 -5.10 -16.59
N TYR A 254 -6.09 -4.03 -17.33
CA TYR A 254 -6.65 -3.76 -18.65
C TYR A 254 -5.51 -3.49 -19.64
N VAL A 255 -5.40 -4.34 -20.67
CA VAL A 255 -4.38 -4.21 -21.71
C VAL A 255 -4.99 -3.47 -22.91
N ARG A 256 -4.56 -2.23 -23.11
CA ARG A 256 -5.04 -1.39 -24.23
C ARG A 256 -4.45 -1.87 -25.54
N GLY A 257 -5.23 -1.77 -26.62
CA GLY A 257 -4.77 -2.08 -27.99
C GLY A 257 -4.78 -3.57 -28.36
N THR A 258 -5.24 -4.45 -27.52
CA THR A 258 -5.53 -5.84 -27.91
C THR A 258 -6.95 -5.94 -28.47
N ASN A 259 -7.10 -6.63 -29.61
CA ASN A 259 -8.44 -7.01 -30.11
C ASN A 259 -9.09 -7.93 -29.09
N GLU A 260 -9.94 -7.38 -28.24
CA GLU A 260 -10.51 -8.05 -27.11
C GLU A 260 -11.54 -9.09 -27.52
N PRO A 261 -11.55 -10.30 -26.91
CA PRO A 261 -12.58 -11.28 -27.18
C PRO A 261 -13.95 -10.76 -26.76
N LYS A 262 -14.91 -10.81 -27.65
CA LYS A 262 -16.32 -10.47 -27.43
C LYS A 262 -16.86 -11.30 -26.25
N GLY A 263 -17.15 -10.68 -25.11
CA GLY A 263 -17.70 -11.34 -23.93
C GLY A 263 -18.31 -10.33 -22.95
N SER A 264 -19.21 -10.83 -22.07
CA SER A 264 -19.81 -10.00 -21.03
C SER A 264 -18.74 -9.36 -20.14
N SER A 265 -18.81 -8.04 -19.94
CA SER A 265 -17.90 -7.27 -19.07
C SER A 265 -17.84 -7.87 -17.66
N PHE A 266 -18.96 -8.34 -17.10
CA PHE A 266 -19.02 -9.01 -15.81
C PHE A 266 -18.17 -10.29 -15.76
N LYS A 267 -18.33 -11.19 -16.75
CA LYS A 267 -17.57 -12.45 -16.80
C LYS A 267 -16.07 -12.18 -16.88
N ARG A 268 -15.65 -11.17 -17.62
CA ARG A 268 -14.25 -10.77 -17.78
C ARG A 268 -13.66 -10.19 -16.50
N GLN A 269 -14.43 -9.39 -15.76
CA GLN A 269 -13.97 -8.72 -14.55
C GLN A 269 -14.01 -9.60 -13.29
N TYR A 270 -14.93 -10.56 -13.21
CA TYR A 270 -15.15 -11.34 -11.99
C TYR A 270 -14.87 -12.85 -12.12
N LEU A 271 -14.89 -13.41 -13.32
CA LEU A 271 -14.75 -14.86 -13.53
C LEU A 271 -13.56 -15.24 -14.43
N ASN A 272 -12.75 -14.28 -14.84
CA ASN A 272 -11.57 -14.57 -15.64
C ASN A 272 -10.36 -14.84 -14.74
N PHE A 273 -9.92 -16.09 -14.71
CA PHE A 273 -8.69 -16.56 -14.08
C PHE A 273 -7.63 -16.96 -15.11
N LYS A 274 -7.91 -16.72 -16.39
CA LYS A 274 -6.99 -17.01 -17.48
C LYS A 274 -5.95 -15.89 -17.59
N ARG A 275 -4.86 -16.24 -18.24
CA ARG A 275 -3.81 -15.29 -18.61
C ARG A 275 -4.40 -14.13 -19.41
N ILE A 276 -4.12 -12.88 -18.96
CA ILE A 276 -4.60 -11.65 -19.59
C ILE A 276 -3.55 -11.12 -20.57
N ASP A 277 -2.28 -11.05 -20.14
CA ASP A 277 -1.18 -10.61 -21.01
C ASP A 277 -0.54 -11.80 -21.72
N PRO A 278 -0.54 -11.84 -23.07
CA PRO A 278 0.04 -12.94 -23.84
C PRO A 278 1.57 -13.00 -23.80
N ARG A 279 2.27 -11.96 -23.32
CA ARG A 279 3.73 -11.91 -23.31
C ARG A 279 4.33 -13.02 -22.44
N PRO A 280 5.39 -13.72 -22.88
CA PRO A 280 6.05 -14.75 -22.08
C PRO A 280 6.66 -14.15 -20.80
N LEU A 281 6.65 -14.91 -19.70
CA LEU A 281 7.40 -14.57 -18.49
C LEU A 281 8.88 -14.58 -18.81
N SER A 282 9.57 -13.48 -18.50
CA SER A 282 11.02 -13.36 -18.63
C SER A 282 11.65 -13.22 -17.25
N LEU A 283 12.85 -13.75 -17.07
CA LEU A 283 13.66 -13.48 -15.86
C LEU A 283 13.87 -11.97 -15.63
N ASN A 284 13.91 -11.21 -16.72
CA ASN A 284 14.03 -9.77 -16.66
C ASN A 284 12.85 -9.11 -15.92
N ASP A 285 11.64 -9.68 -15.98
CA ASP A 285 10.45 -9.14 -15.27
C ASP A 285 10.63 -9.16 -13.75
N PHE A 286 11.38 -10.13 -13.22
CA PHE A 286 11.72 -10.25 -11.80
C PHE A 286 12.84 -9.31 -11.38
N ILE A 287 13.82 -9.10 -12.25
CA ILE A 287 15.04 -8.32 -11.97
C ILE A 287 14.83 -6.84 -12.26
N HIS A 288 13.94 -6.50 -13.19
CA HIS A 288 13.70 -5.13 -13.66
C HIS A 288 13.49 -4.10 -12.54
N PRO A 289 12.75 -4.37 -11.43
CA PRO A 289 12.62 -3.41 -10.33
C PRO A 289 13.97 -3.04 -9.71
N PHE A 290 14.92 -3.98 -9.66
CA PHE A 290 16.25 -3.74 -9.11
C PHE A 290 17.17 -2.95 -10.06
N GLY A 291 16.85 -2.89 -11.36
CA GLY A 291 17.51 -2.00 -12.31
C GLY A 291 17.32 -0.50 -12.00
N LEU A 292 16.39 -0.15 -11.13
CA LEU A 292 16.16 1.23 -10.68
C LEU A 292 17.30 1.80 -9.80
N TRP A 293 18.26 0.98 -9.34
CA TRP A 293 19.45 1.43 -8.62
C TRP A 293 20.26 2.48 -9.38
N HIS A 294 20.19 2.48 -10.72
CA HIS A 294 20.91 3.47 -11.56
C HIS A 294 20.19 4.84 -11.62
N LYS A 295 18.95 4.92 -11.13
CA LYS A 295 18.13 6.15 -11.19
C LYS A 295 18.17 6.89 -9.86
N ILE A 296 19.06 7.85 -9.71
CA ILE A 296 19.22 8.67 -8.50
C ILE A 296 17.91 9.32 -8.07
N SER A 297 17.05 9.73 -9.03
CA SER A 297 15.71 10.27 -8.77
C SER A 297 14.75 9.29 -8.09
N VAL A 298 15.05 7.98 -8.10
CA VAL A 298 14.29 6.94 -7.41
C VAL A 298 15.01 6.49 -6.15
N VAL A 299 16.32 6.27 -6.21
CA VAL A 299 17.11 5.73 -5.10
C VAL A 299 17.13 6.68 -3.91
N LEU A 300 17.39 7.97 -4.13
CA LEU A 300 17.54 8.94 -3.05
C LEU A 300 16.24 9.13 -2.24
N PRO A 301 15.07 9.33 -2.87
CA PRO A 301 13.80 9.33 -2.17
C PRO A 301 13.51 8.01 -1.43
N THR A 302 13.85 6.88 -2.03
CA THR A 302 13.62 5.55 -1.45
C THR A 302 14.43 5.34 -0.18
N VAL A 303 15.71 5.66 -0.19
CA VAL A 303 16.60 5.53 0.98
C VAL A 303 16.16 6.48 2.09
N ALA A 304 15.80 7.72 1.75
CA ALA A 304 15.28 8.69 2.72
C ALA A 304 14.01 8.15 3.42
N HIS A 305 13.06 7.61 2.65
CA HIS A 305 11.85 7.00 3.17
C HIS A 305 12.15 5.76 4.04
N ALA A 306 13.06 4.90 3.61
CA ALA A 306 13.43 3.69 4.33
C ALA A 306 14.04 4.00 5.72
N MET A 307 14.86 5.04 5.83
CA MET A 307 15.43 5.49 7.11
C MET A 307 14.36 6.01 8.08
N VAL A 308 13.42 6.82 7.59
CA VAL A 308 12.31 7.28 8.43
C VAL A 308 11.46 6.10 8.89
N PHE A 309 11.16 5.16 8.00
CA PHE A 309 10.41 3.96 8.35
C PHE A 309 11.13 3.09 9.39
N LEU A 310 12.44 2.90 9.25
CA LEU A 310 13.25 2.12 10.19
C LEU A 310 13.17 2.71 11.61
N PHE A 311 13.47 3.98 11.78
CA PHE A 311 13.57 4.59 13.10
C PHE A 311 12.22 4.99 13.70
N CYS A 312 11.28 5.47 12.90
CA CYS A 312 9.98 5.93 13.42
C CYS A 312 8.95 4.82 13.58
N ASN A 313 9.10 3.71 12.85
CA ASN A 313 8.16 2.59 12.93
C ASN A 313 8.79 1.35 13.54
N THR A 314 9.83 0.81 12.90
CA THR A 314 10.38 -0.51 13.26
C THR A 314 11.08 -0.47 14.60
N LEU A 315 11.93 0.53 14.85
CA LEU A 315 12.65 0.68 16.11
C LEU A 315 11.65 0.73 17.29
N ILE A 316 10.69 1.64 17.22
CA ILE A 316 9.70 1.83 18.30
C ILE A 316 8.88 0.56 18.48
N ALA A 317 8.41 -0.06 17.38
CA ALA A 317 7.57 -1.25 17.43
C ALA A 317 8.26 -2.45 18.07
N VAL A 318 9.54 -2.66 17.79
CA VAL A 318 10.28 -3.84 18.29
C VAL A 318 10.80 -3.61 19.71
N GLU A 319 11.23 -2.40 20.04
CA GLU A 319 11.86 -2.11 21.33
C GLU A 319 10.87 -1.78 22.45
N ILE A 320 9.63 -1.37 22.15
CA ILE A 320 8.61 -1.14 23.18
C ILE A 320 8.42 -2.37 24.09
N PRO A 321 8.19 -3.60 23.58
CA PRO A 321 8.03 -4.77 24.42
C PRO A 321 9.27 -5.07 25.27
N ASN A 322 10.47 -4.95 24.69
CA ASN A 322 11.72 -5.21 25.39
C ASN A 322 11.95 -4.22 26.51
N LEU A 323 11.84 -2.91 26.24
CA LEU A 323 12.12 -1.86 27.21
C LEU A 323 11.04 -1.76 28.30
N PHE A 324 9.77 -1.88 27.95
CA PHE A 324 8.67 -1.69 28.89
C PHE A 324 8.27 -2.99 29.57
N GLY A 325 8.34 -4.14 28.87
CA GLY A 325 8.10 -5.45 29.45
C GLY A 325 9.13 -5.80 30.53
N GLU A 326 10.41 -5.69 30.21
CA GLU A 326 11.48 -6.01 31.14
C GLU A 326 11.61 -5.01 32.31
N LYS A 327 11.50 -3.69 32.00
CA LYS A 327 11.75 -2.63 32.97
C LYS A 327 10.58 -2.37 33.92
N PHE A 328 9.34 -2.48 33.41
CA PHE A 328 8.12 -2.10 34.11
C PHE A 328 7.17 -3.28 34.37
N GLY A 329 7.45 -4.48 33.84
CA GLY A 329 6.61 -5.66 33.99
C GLY A 329 5.23 -5.51 33.31
N PHE A 330 5.14 -4.77 32.19
CA PHE A 330 3.88 -4.54 31.49
C PHE A 330 3.34 -5.84 30.88
N ASP A 331 2.04 -6.06 31.06
CA ASP A 331 1.30 -7.14 30.41
C ASP A 331 0.99 -6.83 28.94
N SER A 332 0.46 -7.82 28.21
CA SER A 332 0.15 -7.70 26.78
C SER A 332 -0.79 -6.53 26.44
N GLN A 333 -1.76 -6.23 27.33
CA GLN A 333 -2.68 -5.10 27.13
C GLN A 333 -1.96 -3.77 27.33
N GLN A 334 -1.17 -3.64 28.38
CA GLN A 334 -0.39 -2.44 28.68
C GLN A 334 0.65 -2.15 27.60
N LEU A 335 1.33 -3.19 27.08
CA LEU A 335 2.22 -3.07 25.93
C LEU A 335 1.49 -2.57 24.68
N GLY A 336 0.29 -3.10 24.41
CA GLY A 336 -0.54 -2.65 23.30
C GLY A 336 -0.94 -1.16 23.41
N LEU A 337 -1.28 -0.70 24.61
CA LEU A 337 -1.67 0.70 24.87
C LEU A 337 -0.56 1.71 24.56
N GLN A 338 0.73 1.32 24.67
CA GLN A 338 1.86 2.21 24.33
C GLN A 338 1.81 2.68 22.87
N PHE A 339 1.19 1.89 21.98
CA PHE A 339 1.05 2.25 20.57
C PHE A 339 0.02 3.34 20.29
N ILE A 340 -0.81 3.74 21.28
CA ILE A 340 -1.70 4.92 21.15
C ILE A 340 -0.88 6.18 20.85
N GLY A 341 0.23 6.37 21.56
CA GLY A 341 1.13 7.51 21.30
C GLY A 341 1.63 7.52 19.84
N MET A 342 1.93 6.35 19.30
CA MET A 342 2.35 6.20 17.91
C MET A 342 1.20 6.47 16.92
N ILE A 343 -0.02 6.00 17.21
CA ILE A 343 -1.22 6.26 16.40
C ILE A 343 -1.56 7.75 16.42
N VAL A 344 -1.57 8.37 17.61
CA VAL A 344 -1.82 9.81 17.77
C VAL A 344 -0.70 10.61 17.09
N GLY A 345 0.57 10.20 17.24
CA GLY A 345 1.71 10.76 16.51
C GLY A 345 1.54 10.66 15.00
N HIS A 346 1.09 9.52 14.47
CA HIS A 346 0.78 9.37 13.03
C HIS A 346 -0.45 10.20 12.62
N ALA A 347 -1.47 10.29 13.45
CA ALA A 347 -2.68 11.05 13.17
C ALA A 347 -2.46 12.57 13.29
N LEU A 348 -1.75 13.03 14.32
CA LEU A 348 -1.28 14.42 14.46
C LEU A 348 -0.16 14.72 13.49
N GLY A 349 0.66 13.74 13.21
CA GLY A 349 1.66 13.73 12.20
C GLY A 349 1.08 13.77 10.80
N ILE A 350 -0.15 13.36 10.56
CA ILE A 350 -0.93 13.73 9.38
C ILE A 350 -1.26 15.22 9.42
N ALA A 351 -1.44 15.82 10.58
CA ALA A 351 -1.61 17.27 10.70
C ALA A 351 -0.29 18.07 10.75
N LEU A 352 0.82 17.56 11.34
CA LEU A 352 2.05 18.32 11.56
C LEU A 352 3.40 17.60 11.37
N ALA A 353 3.54 16.28 11.50
CA ALA A 353 4.79 15.48 11.33
C ALA A 353 4.59 14.10 10.70
N GLY A 354 3.44 13.53 10.60
CA GLY A 354 2.99 12.57 9.60
C GLY A 354 2.78 13.26 8.26
N ALA A 355 2.58 14.59 8.31
CA ALA A 355 3.08 15.44 7.24
C ALA A 355 4.57 15.13 6.98
N GLY A 356 5.44 14.97 7.94
CA GLY A 356 6.84 14.63 7.70
C GLY A 356 7.02 13.26 7.04
N ASN A 357 6.55 12.17 7.64
CA ASN A 357 6.67 10.83 7.05
C ASN A 357 5.73 10.64 5.84
N GLN A 358 4.53 11.20 5.88
CA GLN A 358 3.58 11.15 4.77
C GLN A 358 3.95 12.14 3.66
N ILE A 359 4.49 13.31 3.96
CA ILE A 359 5.08 14.22 2.97
C ILE A 359 6.34 13.58 2.39
N VAL A 360 7.24 13.05 3.19
CA VAL A 360 8.43 12.34 2.70
C VAL A 360 8.01 11.15 1.86
N THR A 361 7.06 10.33 2.30
CA THR A 361 6.59 9.16 1.54
C THR A 361 5.79 9.58 0.30
N THR A 362 4.78 10.44 0.47
CA THR A 362 3.89 10.81 -0.64
C THR A 362 4.60 11.71 -1.65
N VAL A 363 5.34 12.71 -1.19
CA VAL A 363 6.06 13.63 -2.09
C VAL A 363 7.21 12.92 -2.79
N LEU A 364 8.01 12.14 -2.08
CA LEU A 364 9.16 11.46 -2.67
C LEU A 364 8.76 10.30 -3.58
N ILE A 365 7.76 9.51 -3.21
CA ILE A 365 7.24 8.44 -4.08
C ILE A 365 6.52 9.06 -5.28
N SER A 366 5.70 10.09 -5.09
CA SER A 366 5.04 10.79 -6.20
C SER A 366 6.07 11.42 -7.14
N TYR A 367 7.10 12.06 -6.61
CA TYR A 367 8.20 12.61 -7.42
C TYR A 367 8.89 11.54 -8.26
N ALA A 368 9.21 10.38 -7.67
CA ALA A 368 9.83 9.27 -8.39
C ALA A 368 8.90 8.70 -9.49
N VAL A 369 7.61 8.55 -9.17
CA VAL A 369 6.59 8.04 -10.11
C VAL A 369 6.30 9.05 -11.22
N ASP A 370 6.20 10.34 -10.91
CA ASP A 370 5.95 11.41 -11.90
C ASP A 370 7.13 11.55 -12.88
N ARG A 371 8.35 11.30 -12.41
CA ARG A 371 9.56 11.30 -13.26
C ARG A 371 9.63 10.08 -14.19
N HIS A 372 9.05 8.96 -13.77
CA HIS A 372 9.08 7.68 -14.50
C HIS A 372 7.71 6.99 -14.47
N PRO A 373 6.67 7.55 -15.11
CA PRO A 373 5.28 7.07 -14.99
C PRO A 373 5.08 5.66 -15.53
N GLN A 374 5.86 5.26 -16.54
CA GLN A 374 5.81 3.91 -17.11
C GLN A 374 6.36 2.83 -16.16
N GLU A 375 7.15 3.23 -15.16
CA GLU A 375 7.80 2.33 -14.20
C GLU A 375 7.16 2.39 -12.80
N ALA A 376 5.99 3.02 -12.65
CA ALA A 376 5.34 3.25 -11.36
C ALA A 376 5.21 1.99 -10.50
N ALA A 377 4.83 0.86 -11.10
CA ALA A 377 4.73 -0.42 -10.39
C ALA A 377 6.10 -0.98 -9.98
N SER A 378 7.16 -0.78 -10.80
CA SER A 378 8.53 -1.16 -10.48
C SER A 378 9.08 -0.33 -9.32
N ILE A 379 8.80 0.97 -9.32
CA ILE A 379 9.17 1.91 -8.26
C ILE A 379 8.51 1.48 -6.94
N GLY A 380 7.23 1.12 -6.95
CA GLY A 380 6.53 0.63 -5.76
C GLY A 380 7.18 -0.63 -5.16
N VAL A 381 7.58 -1.59 -5.99
CA VAL A 381 8.30 -2.80 -5.54
C VAL A 381 9.69 -2.44 -4.99
N PHE A 382 10.44 -1.60 -5.69
CA PHE A 382 11.77 -1.17 -5.29
C PHE A 382 11.76 -0.42 -3.94
N VAL A 383 10.85 0.54 -3.79
CA VAL A 383 10.66 1.27 -2.52
C VAL A 383 10.31 0.33 -1.39
N THR A 384 9.39 -0.61 -1.63
CA THR A 384 8.99 -1.60 -0.62
C THR A 384 10.17 -2.50 -0.25
N PHE A 385 10.94 -2.98 -1.22
CA PHE A 385 12.11 -3.81 -0.99
C PHE A 385 13.14 -3.10 -0.10
N ILE A 386 13.59 -1.93 -0.49
CA ILE A 386 14.61 -1.16 0.27
C ILE A 386 14.11 -0.85 1.69
N ARG A 387 12.87 -0.38 1.83
CA ARG A 387 12.27 -0.09 3.12
C ARG A 387 12.26 -1.30 4.04
N GLN A 388 11.86 -2.45 3.53
CA GLN A 388 11.74 -3.66 4.34
C GLN A 388 13.10 -4.31 4.63
N VAL A 389 14.09 -4.18 3.74
CA VAL A 389 15.47 -4.62 4.01
C VAL A 389 16.06 -3.83 5.18
N TRP A 390 15.90 -2.51 5.21
CA TRP A 390 16.33 -1.69 6.34
C TRP A 390 15.59 -2.06 7.63
N ALA A 391 14.27 -2.26 7.56
CA ALA A 391 13.47 -2.69 8.70
C ALA A 391 13.87 -4.09 9.21
N PHE A 392 14.24 -5.01 8.31
CA PHE A 392 14.75 -6.34 8.66
C PHE A 392 16.08 -6.29 9.40
N ILE A 393 17.00 -5.41 8.99
CA ILE A 393 18.32 -5.29 9.60
C ILE A 393 18.24 -4.68 11.03
N GLY A 394 17.25 -3.79 11.27
CA GLY A 394 17.12 -3.03 12.51
C GLY A 394 17.24 -3.86 13.80
N PRO A 395 16.38 -4.87 14.01
CA PRO A 395 16.36 -5.67 15.25
C PRO A 395 17.66 -6.40 15.58
N PHE A 396 18.59 -6.54 14.65
CA PHE A 396 19.89 -7.18 14.91
C PHE A 396 20.90 -6.23 15.57
N TRP A 397 20.76 -4.91 15.40
CA TRP A 397 21.70 -3.94 15.95
C TRP A 397 21.10 -2.97 16.97
N PHE A 398 19.77 -2.86 17.06
CA PHE A 398 19.12 -2.01 18.05
C PHE A 398 19.45 -2.41 19.48
N PRO A 399 19.24 -3.67 19.92
CA PRO A 399 19.56 -4.06 21.30
C PRO A 399 21.03 -3.83 21.67
N PRO A 400 22.04 -4.25 20.86
CA PRO A 400 23.44 -3.91 21.12
C PRO A 400 23.71 -2.40 21.22
N MET A 401 23.08 -1.58 20.38
CA MET A 401 23.24 -0.13 20.42
C MET A 401 22.72 0.43 21.75
N PHE A 402 21.53 0.03 22.20
CA PHE A 402 20.96 0.52 23.46
C PHE A 402 21.74 0.09 24.67
N THR A 403 22.27 -1.13 24.68
CA THR A 403 23.08 -1.63 25.81
C THR A 403 24.47 -1.01 25.86
N SER A 404 25.08 -0.70 24.71
CA SER A 404 26.45 -0.18 24.64
C SER A 404 26.57 1.33 24.87
N VAL A 405 25.64 2.12 24.32
CA VAL A 405 25.73 3.61 24.41
C VAL A 405 24.58 4.26 25.18
N GLY A 406 23.60 3.46 25.59
CA GLY A 406 22.42 3.93 26.33
C GLY A 406 21.34 4.59 25.45
N LEU A 407 20.15 4.73 26.02
CA LEU A 407 18.95 5.15 25.28
C LEU A 407 19.07 6.59 24.71
N ALA A 408 19.61 7.53 25.49
CA ALA A 408 19.72 8.94 25.07
C ALA A 408 20.69 9.11 23.88
N ALA A 409 21.88 8.48 23.95
CA ALA A 409 22.85 8.54 22.86
C ALA A 409 22.36 7.79 21.61
N SER A 410 21.71 6.64 21.77
CA SER A 410 21.09 5.89 20.67
C SER A 410 20.02 6.70 19.97
N SER A 411 19.16 7.42 20.70
CA SER A 411 18.15 8.32 20.12
C SER A 411 18.80 9.47 19.35
N GLY A 412 19.91 10.03 19.85
CA GLY A 412 20.70 11.04 19.17
C GLY A 412 21.31 10.52 17.86
N ILE A 413 21.86 9.32 17.84
CA ILE A 413 22.39 8.63 16.66
C ILE A 413 21.27 8.46 15.62
N ALA A 414 20.10 7.95 16.03
CA ALA A 414 18.95 7.76 15.15
C ALA A 414 18.48 9.08 14.52
N ALA A 415 18.36 10.15 15.33
CA ALA A 415 17.98 11.47 14.83
C ALA A 415 19.04 12.03 13.86
N GLY A 416 20.32 11.89 14.16
CA GLY A 416 21.41 12.29 13.28
C GLY A 416 21.40 11.58 11.93
N LEU A 417 21.14 10.27 11.92
CA LEU A 417 21.03 9.47 10.70
C LEU A 417 19.81 9.87 9.87
N ILE A 418 18.65 10.15 10.49
CA ILE A 418 17.45 10.64 9.79
C ILE A 418 17.77 11.98 9.13
N ILE A 419 18.41 12.91 9.83
CA ILE A 419 18.77 14.22 9.29
C ILE A 419 19.73 14.06 8.11
N ALA A 420 20.80 13.28 8.26
CA ALA A 420 21.84 13.13 7.25
C ALA A 420 21.33 12.42 5.98
N VAL A 421 20.52 11.37 6.13
CA VAL A 421 20.11 10.50 5.02
C VAL A 421 18.74 10.86 4.45
N SER A 422 17.87 11.54 5.21
CA SER A 422 16.53 11.90 4.75
C SER A 422 16.35 13.40 4.55
N VAL A 423 16.62 14.23 5.56
CA VAL A 423 16.32 15.65 5.51
C VAL A 423 17.24 16.39 4.52
N ILE A 424 18.55 16.20 4.63
CA ILE A 424 19.54 16.90 3.77
C ILE A 424 19.32 16.54 2.28
N PRO A 425 19.23 15.26 1.88
CA PRO A 425 18.97 14.91 0.49
C PRO A 425 17.62 15.42 -0.04
N THR A 426 16.58 15.44 0.80
CA THR A 426 15.26 15.95 0.39
C THR A 426 15.33 17.46 0.10
N ILE A 427 16.01 18.23 0.94
CA ILE A 427 16.25 19.67 0.72
C ILE A 427 17.03 19.87 -0.58
N PHE A 428 18.08 19.08 -0.79
CA PHE A 428 18.90 19.16 -2.01
C PHE A 428 18.09 18.87 -3.29
N ILE A 429 17.25 17.80 -3.28
CA ILE A 429 16.34 17.49 -4.40
C ILE A 429 15.40 18.66 -4.66
N HIS A 430 14.79 19.22 -3.61
CA HIS A 430 13.84 20.31 -3.74
C HIS A 430 14.50 21.56 -4.33
N TRP A 431 15.71 21.88 -3.88
CA TRP A 431 16.47 23.03 -4.39
C TRP A 431 16.85 22.83 -5.87
N ASN A 432 17.40 21.66 -6.22
CA ASN A 432 17.80 21.35 -7.60
C ASN A 432 16.58 21.24 -8.55
N SER A 433 15.42 20.82 -8.08
CA SER A 433 14.17 20.78 -8.85
C SER A 433 13.64 22.19 -9.19
N ARG A 434 13.87 23.17 -8.31
CA ARG A 434 13.53 24.58 -8.59
C ARG A 434 14.46 25.23 -9.62
N SER A 435 15.73 24.81 -9.64
CA SER A 435 16.72 25.33 -10.58
C SER A 435 16.55 24.81 -12.00
N HIS A 436 15.82 23.71 -12.20
CA HIS A 436 15.61 23.08 -13.50
C HIS A 436 14.14 22.67 -13.64
N PRO A 437 13.21 23.59 -13.98
CA PRO A 437 11.83 23.25 -14.24
C PRO A 437 11.75 22.27 -15.44
N ALA A 438 10.93 21.22 -15.29
CA ALA A 438 10.82 20.07 -16.19
C ALA A 438 10.26 20.39 -17.61
N GLY A 439 10.27 21.67 -18.02
CA GLY A 439 9.69 22.16 -19.28
C GLY A 439 10.63 22.33 -20.46
N GLU A 440 11.96 22.20 -20.28
CA GLU A 440 12.89 22.57 -21.38
C GLU A 440 13.58 21.42 -22.13
N LYS A 441 13.37 20.14 -21.74
CA LYS A 441 14.00 19.01 -22.46
C LYS A 441 13.10 18.33 -23.49
N GLY A 442 11.99 18.93 -23.88
CA GLY A 442 11.08 18.43 -24.92
C GLY A 442 11.14 19.16 -26.27
N ARG A 443 12.10 20.10 -26.46
CA ARG A 443 12.28 20.82 -27.74
C ARG A 443 13.72 20.81 -28.22
N SER A 444 14.22 19.65 -28.57
CA SER A 444 15.35 19.55 -29.53
C SER A 444 15.47 18.09 -29.96
N VAL A 445 15.21 17.90 -31.26
CA VAL A 445 15.34 16.77 -32.16
C VAL A 445 14.19 15.79 -32.18
#